data_8d14fed455c51c06cc4d024972e1157f
#
_entry.id   8d14fed455c51c06cc4d024972e1157f
#
_cell.length_a   1.000
_cell.length_b   1.000
_cell.length_c   1.000
_cell.angle_alpha   90.00
_cell.angle_beta   90.00
_cell.angle_gamma   90.00
#
_symmetry.space_group_name_H-M   'P 1'
#
loop_
_entity.id
_entity.type
_entity.pdbx_description
1 polymer ?
#
loop_
_entity_poly.entity_id
_entity_poly.type
_entity_poly.pdbx_seq_one_letter_code
_entity_poly.pdbx_strand_id
1 'polypeptide(L)'
;MNAVDSAIKQYKEKNFPYFRNYIPCSVAPFSCDVPPKGGIEKTATLVANNSAIQETFKAIATNFREMYRRYAFLHWYTQQGMDEMEFREAETNLNDLVSRYQEYGTDASDDDDEDDAD
;
A
#
# COMPACT_ATOMS: atom_id res chain seq x y z
N MET A 1 2.55 31.85 4.53
CA MET A 1 2.87 30.47 4.19
C MET A 1 3.01 29.71 5.47
N ASN A 2 2.14 28.73 5.75
CA ASN A 2 2.20 28.00 7.01
C ASN A 2 3.46 27.12 7.03
N ALA A 3 4.05 26.92 8.21
CA ALA A 3 5.22 26.04 8.39
C ALA A 3 5.00 24.63 7.83
N VAL A 4 3.75 24.16 7.87
CA VAL A 4 3.34 22.88 7.30
C VAL A 4 3.48 22.85 5.78
N ASP A 5 3.05 23.92 5.08
CA ASP A 5 3.14 23.99 3.61
C ASP A 5 4.61 23.99 3.15
N SER A 6 5.48 24.70 3.89
CA SER A 6 6.91 24.72 3.61
C SER A 6 7.57 23.35 3.82
N ALA A 7 7.18 22.64 4.88
CA ALA A 7 7.68 21.29 5.16
C ALA A 7 7.23 20.28 4.09
N ILE A 8 5.99 20.36 3.64
CA ILE A 8 5.44 19.49 2.58
C ILE A 8 6.13 19.76 1.25
N LYS A 9 6.38 21.04 0.93
CA LYS A 9 7.11 21.40 -0.28
C LYS A 9 8.51 20.80 -0.27
N GLN A 10 9.25 20.95 0.83
CA GLN A 10 10.59 20.38 1.01
C GLN A 10 10.56 18.85 0.93
N TYR A 11 9.54 18.21 1.50
CA TYR A 11 9.35 16.76 1.43
C TYR A 11 9.14 16.28 -0.01
N LYS A 12 8.28 16.97 -0.77
CA LYS A 12 8.03 16.66 -2.19
C LYS A 12 9.30 16.82 -3.02
N GLU A 13 10.04 17.92 -2.86
CA GLU A 13 11.28 18.18 -3.59
C GLU A 13 12.34 17.11 -3.31
N LYS A 14 12.50 16.72 -2.05
CA LYS A 14 13.49 15.72 -1.64
C LYS A 14 13.17 14.31 -2.13
N ASN A 15 11.90 13.95 -2.20
CA ASN A 15 11.46 12.60 -2.51
C ASN A 15 10.82 12.49 -3.91
N PHE A 16 11.03 13.51 -4.76
CA PHE A 16 10.45 13.55 -6.09
C PHE A 16 10.70 12.28 -6.93
N PRO A 17 11.89 11.68 -6.95
CA PRO A 17 12.16 10.48 -7.74
C PRO A 17 11.34 9.26 -7.33
N TYR A 18 10.88 9.20 -6.07
CA TYR A 18 10.11 8.08 -5.55
C TYR A 18 8.60 8.21 -5.77
N PHE A 19 8.13 9.34 -6.32
CA PHE A 19 6.73 9.54 -6.66
C PHE A 19 6.48 9.26 -8.14
N ARG A 20 5.36 8.60 -8.44
CA ARG A 20 4.93 8.41 -9.82
C ARG A 20 4.56 9.75 -10.47
N ASN A 21 5.28 10.10 -11.53
CA ASN A 21 5.14 11.41 -12.23
C ASN A 21 3.75 11.64 -12.85
N TYR A 22 2.99 10.59 -13.14
CA TYR A 22 1.66 10.70 -13.71
C TYR A 22 0.55 10.99 -12.68
N ILE A 23 0.87 11.00 -11.38
CA ILE A 23 -0.09 11.32 -10.32
C ILE A 23 0.09 12.79 -9.92
N PRO A 24 -0.79 13.72 -10.36
CA PRO A 24 -0.59 15.15 -10.14
C PRO A 24 -0.68 15.56 -8.66
N CYS A 25 -1.29 14.73 -7.81
CA CYS A 25 -1.50 15.00 -6.39
C CYS A 25 -0.93 13.87 -5.52
N SER A 26 0.38 13.63 -5.58
CA SER A 26 1.07 12.57 -4.84
C SER A 26 1.02 12.77 -3.31
N VAL A 27 0.92 14.00 -2.83
CA VAL A 27 0.82 14.33 -1.40
C VAL A 27 -0.29 15.35 -1.19
N ALA A 28 -1.30 15.00 -0.40
CA ALA A 28 -2.41 15.86 -0.02
C ALA A 28 -2.37 16.12 1.50
N PRO A 29 -2.06 17.36 1.93
CA PRO A 29 -2.13 17.74 3.34
C PRO A 29 -3.55 18.05 3.76
N PHE A 30 -3.91 17.59 4.95
CA PHE A 30 -5.15 17.96 5.63
C PHE A 30 -4.80 18.54 7.00
N SER A 31 -5.33 19.69 7.34
CA SER A 31 -5.14 20.31 8.64
C SER A 31 -6.49 20.46 9.38
N CYS A 32 -6.48 20.23 10.68
CA CYS A 32 -7.63 20.42 11.54
C CYS A 32 -7.16 21.22 12.77
N ASP A 33 -7.88 22.29 13.10
CA ASP A 33 -7.56 23.16 14.24
C ASP A 33 -8.05 22.60 15.58
N VAL A 34 -8.83 21.52 15.55
CA VAL A 34 -9.33 20.88 16.75
C VAL A 34 -8.40 19.76 17.20
N PRO A 35 -7.72 19.89 18.34
CA PRO A 35 -6.86 18.83 18.85
C PRO A 35 -7.70 17.62 19.29
N PRO A 36 -7.15 16.39 19.20
CA PRO A 36 -7.83 15.20 19.67
C PRO A 36 -8.06 15.25 21.19
N LYS A 37 -9.13 14.60 21.65
CA LYS A 37 -9.45 14.49 23.07
C LYS A 37 -8.31 13.77 23.80
N GLY A 38 -7.91 14.28 24.98
CA GLY A 38 -6.91 13.61 25.81
C GLY A 38 -5.68 14.47 26.18
N GLY A 39 -5.76 15.80 25.98
CA GLY A 39 -4.69 16.73 26.40
C GLY A 39 -3.47 16.77 25.47
N ILE A 40 -3.58 16.20 24.27
CA ILE A 40 -2.53 16.27 23.26
C ILE A 40 -2.67 17.58 22.51
N GLU A 41 -1.64 18.41 22.51
CA GLU A 41 -1.67 19.73 21.86
C GLU A 41 -1.55 19.65 20.33
N LYS A 42 -0.77 18.70 19.84
CA LYS A 42 -0.52 18.53 18.40
C LYS A 42 -0.41 17.06 18.06
N THR A 43 -0.98 16.68 16.92
CA THR A 43 -0.83 15.35 16.35
C THR A 43 -0.47 15.44 14.87
N ALA A 44 0.26 14.45 14.37
CA ALA A 44 0.50 14.26 12.96
C ALA A 44 0.29 12.79 12.61
N THR A 45 -0.45 12.53 11.54
CA THR A 45 -0.68 11.18 11.03
C THR A 45 -0.31 11.16 9.55
N LEU A 46 0.58 10.26 9.17
CA LEU A 46 0.91 9.99 7.77
C LEU A 46 0.15 8.74 7.33
N VAL A 47 -0.60 8.87 6.24
CA VAL A 47 -1.21 7.74 5.53
C VAL A 47 -0.56 7.68 4.17
N ALA A 48 0.13 6.59 3.89
CA ALA A 48 0.88 6.42 2.65
C ALA A 48 0.59 5.05 2.02
N ASN A 49 0.60 5.00 0.68
CA ASN A 49 0.62 3.78 -0.09
C ASN A 49 2.05 3.54 -0.60
N ASN A 50 2.60 2.37 -0.33
CA ASN A 50 3.97 2.01 -0.71
C ASN A 50 3.97 0.60 -1.31
N SER A 51 4.75 0.39 -2.37
CA SER A 51 4.87 -0.92 -3.03
C SER A 51 5.38 -2.03 -2.09
N ALA A 52 6.09 -1.70 -1.03
CA ALA A 52 6.54 -2.67 -0.01
C ALA A 52 5.38 -3.42 0.70
N ILE A 53 4.14 -2.90 0.67
CA ILE A 53 2.96 -3.58 1.24
C ILE A 53 2.72 -4.94 0.57
N GLN A 54 3.21 -5.14 -0.66
CA GLN A 54 3.12 -6.42 -1.36
C GLN A 54 3.71 -7.59 -0.55
N GLU A 55 4.75 -7.36 0.26
CA GLU A 55 5.36 -8.42 1.07
C GLU A 55 4.39 -8.95 2.12
N THR A 56 3.62 -8.06 2.74
CA THR A 56 2.56 -8.43 3.67
C THR A 56 1.47 -9.23 2.97
N PHE A 57 1.05 -8.81 1.79
CA PHE A 57 0.05 -9.54 1.01
C PHE A 57 0.55 -10.91 0.54
N LYS A 58 1.81 -11.04 0.14
CA LYS A 58 2.46 -12.32 -0.19
C LYS A 58 2.48 -13.26 1.00
N ALA A 59 2.81 -12.77 2.19
CA ALA A 59 2.81 -13.58 3.41
C ALA A 59 1.40 -14.09 3.73
N ILE A 60 0.38 -13.24 3.61
CA ILE A 60 -1.03 -13.61 3.81
C ILE A 60 -1.45 -14.64 2.77
N ALA A 61 -1.16 -14.44 1.49
CA ALA A 61 -1.48 -15.37 0.41
C ALA A 61 -0.84 -16.74 0.63
N THR A 62 0.41 -16.78 1.08
CA THR A 62 1.12 -18.04 1.37
C THR A 62 0.46 -18.79 2.51
N ASN A 63 0.16 -18.12 3.63
CA ASN A 63 -0.51 -18.73 4.78
C ASN A 63 -1.92 -19.22 4.40
N PHE A 64 -2.65 -18.43 3.63
CA PHE A 64 -3.97 -18.81 3.13
C PHE A 64 -3.89 -20.08 2.28
N ARG A 65 -2.97 -20.13 1.32
CA ARG A 65 -2.77 -21.28 0.41
C ARG A 65 -2.42 -22.56 1.18
N GLU A 66 -1.55 -22.47 2.18
CA GLU A 66 -1.18 -23.61 3.02
C GLU A 66 -2.37 -24.16 3.82
N MET A 67 -3.25 -23.30 4.30
CA MET A 67 -4.46 -23.70 5.02
C MET A 67 -5.52 -24.25 4.05
N TYR A 68 -5.72 -23.57 2.93
CA TYR A 68 -6.75 -23.95 1.94
C TYR A 68 -6.43 -25.30 1.29
N ARG A 69 -5.16 -25.59 0.95
CA ARG A 69 -4.73 -26.90 0.43
C ARG A 69 -5.10 -28.08 1.34
N ARG A 70 -5.17 -27.83 2.63
CA ARG A 70 -5.52 -28.84 3.65
C ARG A 70 -6.98 -28.80 4.03
N TYR A 71 -7.79 -28.00 3.37
CA TYR A 71 -9.20 -27.75 3.72
C TYR A 71 -9.40 -27.34 5.19
N ALA A 72 -8.37 -26.69 5.78
CA ALA A 72 -8.39 -26.30 7.17
C ALA A 72 -9.48 -25.27 7.41
N PHE A 73 -10.38 -25.57 8.34
CA PHE A 73 -11.50 -24.72 8.75
C PHE A 73 -12.54 -24.40 7.67
N LEU A 74 -12.41 -24.93 6.47
CA LEU A 74 -13.30 -24.65 5.34
C LEU A 74 -14.76 -25.02 5.65
N HIS A 75 -14.97 -26.14 6.37
CA HIS A 75 -16.31 -26.61 6.72
C HIS A 75 -17.11 -25.61 7.56
N TRP A 76 -16.46 -24.76 8.37
CA TRP A 76 -17.16 -23.74 9.14
C TRP A 76 -17.82 -22.68 8.25
N TYR A 77 -17.18 -22.35 7.14
CA TYR A 77 -17.68 -21.37 6.18
C TYR A 77 -18.74 -21.98 5.26
N THR A 78 -18.50 -23.18 4.76
CA THR A 78 -19.45 -23.86 3.87
C THR A 78 -20.74 -24.24 4.59
N GLN A 79 -20.69 -24.58 5.87
CA GLN A 79 -21.88 -24.79 6.70
C GLN A 79 -22.73 -23.54 6.87
N GLN A 80 -22.15 -22.36 6.73
CA GLN A 80 -22.87 -21.08 6.77
C GLN A 80 -23.34 -20.63 5.36
N GLY A 81 -23.17 -21.47 4.35
CA GLY A 81 -23.64 -21.21 2.99
C GLY A 81 -22.62 -20.53 2.07
N MET A 82 -21.35 -20.43 2.47
CA MET A 82 -20.30 -19.90 1.62
C MET A 82 -19.84 -20.96 0.61
N ASP A 83 -19.69 -20.57 -0.67
CA ASP A 83 -19.18 -21.46 -1.72
C ASP A 83 -17.64 -21.55 -1.66
N GLU A 84 -17.09 -22.72 -2.00
CA GLU A 84 -15.65 -22.89 -2.19
C GLU A 84 -15.07 -21.97 -3.27
N MET A 85 -15.88 -21.59 -4.25
CA MET A 85 -15.48 -20.71 -5.34
C MET A 85 -15.06 -19.33 -4.83
N GLU A 86 -15.71 -18.82 -3.79
CA GLU A 86 -15.39 -17.54 -3.14
C GLU A 86 -13.94 -17.51 -2.62
N PHE A 87 -13.44 -18.62 -2.10
CA PHE A 87 -12.06 -18.74 -1.63
C PHE A 87 -11.04 -18.65 -2.77
N ARG A 88 -11.35 -19.27 -3.91
CA ARG A 88 -10.48 -19.23 -5.09
C ARG A 88 -10.47 -17.85 -5.72
N GLU A 89 -11.62 -17.22 -5.77
CA GLU A 89 -11.74 -15.84 -6.27
C GLU A 89 -10.95 -14.87 -5.39
N ALA A 90 -11.07 -14.99 -4.07
CA ALA A 90 -10.30 -14.19 -3.13
C ALA A 90 -8.78 -14.39 -3.28
N GLU A 91 -8.32 -15.64 -3.48
CA GLU A 91 -6.89 -15.93 -3.74
C GLU A 91 -6.44 -15.28 -5.05
N THR A 92 -7.22 -15.38 -6.11
CA THR A 92 -6.90 -14.78 -7.41
C THR A 92 -6.81 -13.26 -7.29
N ASN A 93 -7.80 -12.62 -6.68
CA ASN A 93 -7.84 -11.18 -6.49
C ASN A 93 -6.64 -10.68 -5.66
N LEU A 94 -6.22 -11.43 -4.65
CA LEU A 94 -5.05 -11.08 -3.85
C LEU A 94 -3.75 -11.22 -4.65
N ASN A 95 -3.61 -12.27 -5.45
CA ASN A 95 -2.44 -12.46 -6.31
C ASN A 95 -2.35 -11.38 -7.40
N ASP A 96 -3.48 -11.00 -7.99
CA ASP A 96 -3.55 -9.91 -8.98
C ASP A 96 -3.13 -8.57 -8.35
N LEU A 97 -3.56 -8.31 -7.12
CA LEU A 97 -3.15 -7.12 -6.38
C LEU A 97 -1.64 -7.10 -6.14
N VAL A 98 -1.06 -8.23 -5.71
CA VAL A 98 0.40 -8.38 -5.51
C VAL A 98 1.14 -8.13 -6.81
N SER A 99 0.68 -8.69 -7.93
CA SER A 99 1.29 -8.51 -9.24
C SER A 99 1.32 -7.05 -9.67
N ARG A 100 0.22 -6.31 -9.44
CA ARG A 100 0.17 -4.87 -9.73
C ARG A 100 1.17 -4.07 -8.89
N TYR A 101 1.31 -4.38 -7.60
CA TYR A 101 2.31 -3.72 -6.76
C TYR A 101 3.74 -4.05 -7.18
N GLN A 102 4.00 -5.26 -7.70
CA GLN A 102 5.31 -5.63 -8.24
C GLN A 102 5.65 -4.83 -9.51
N GLU A 103 4.71 -4.77 -10.45
CA GLU A 103 4.85 -3.98 -11.67
C GLU A 103 5.22 -2.53 -11.38
N TYR A 104 4.51 -1.89 -10.44
CA TYR A 104 4.83 -0.52 -10.00
C TYR A 104 6.14 -0.40 -9.23
N GLY A 105 6.66 -1.47 -8.64
CA GLY A 105 7.93 -1.46 -7.92
C GLY A 105 9.14 -1.62 -8.84
N THR A 106 9.03 -2.37 -9.95
CA THR A 106 10.11 -2.61 -10.91
C THR A 106 10.35 -1.42 -11.83
N ASP A 107 9.30 -0.75 -12.28
CA ASP A 107 9.45 0.43 -13.16
C ASP A 107 10.20 1.62 -12.50
N ALA A 108 10.33 1.62 -11.17
CA ALA A 108 11.08 2.66 -10.45
C ALA A 108 12.60 2.38 -10.41
N SER A 109 13.04 1.17 -10.79
CA SER A 109 14.46 0.80 -10.80
C SER A 109 15.13 0.92 -12.17
N ASP A 110 14.36 0.97 -13.24
CA ASP A 110 14.89 1.01 -14.61
C ASP A 110 15.22 2.44 -15.08
N ASP A 111 14.70 3.48 -14.42
CA ASP A 111 14.99 4.89 -14.77
C ASP A 111 16.33 5.40 -14.21
N ASP A 112 16.96 4.72 -13.26
CA ASP A 112 18.21 5.18 -12.62
C ASP A 112 19.50 4.75 -13.39
N ASP A 113 19.42 3.85 -14.37
CA ASP A 113 20.61 3.30 -15.04
C ASP A 113 20.96 4.01 -16.38
N GLU A 114 20.21 5.01 -16.86
CA GLU A 114 20.48 5.68 -18.14
C GLU A 114 21.28 6.99 -18.05
N ASP A 115 21.53 7.55 -16.86
CA ASP A 115 22.20 8.85 -16.71
C ASP A 115 23.73 8.80 -16.46
N ASP A 116 24.36 7.62 -16.37
CA ASP A 116 25.82 7.50 -16.11
C ASP A 116 26.68 7.13 -17.35
N ALA A 117 26.19 7.39 -18.56
CA ALA A 117 26.96 7.15 -19.79
C ALA A 117 27.12 8.43 -20.65
N ASP A 118 27.90 9.42 -20.16
CA ASP A 118 28.63 10.40 -21.01
C ASP A 118 29.83 11.00 -20.27
#